data_fa278fa15742393e5c03e9b42106982a
#
_entry.id   fa278fa15742393e5c03e9b42106982a
#
_cell.length_a   1.000
_cell.length_b   1.000
_cell.length_c   1.000
_cell.angle_alpha   90.00
_cell.angle_beta   90.00
_cell.angle_gamma   90.00
#
_symmetry.space_group_name_H-M   'P 1'
#
loop_
_entity.id
_entity.type
_entity.pdbx_description
1 polymer ?
#
loop_
_entity_poly.entity_id
_entity_poly.type
_entity_poly.pdbx_seq_one_letter_code
_entity_poly.pdbx_strand_id
1 'polypeptide(L)'
;TRQKYHNIELLSYFPDTASLEDFVNVQGMSSIFQSIDARKACCRIRKIDPLKRALDGAAVWVTGLRAAQSDNRASLPRIERDEMTGLIKFNPILGWTDAELNAYINSHGVPTNPLHRKGFPSIGCAPCTRAVLEGEHPRAGRWWWEQSSKECGLHKG
;
A
#
# COMPACT_ATOMS: atom_id res chain seq x y z
N THR A 1 5.72 -13.14 -10.56
CA THR A 1 6.97 -12.74 -9.88
C THR A 1 7.89 -13.94 -9.69
N ARG A 2 7.46 -15.03 -9.03
CA ARG A 2 8.28 -16.25 -8.81
C ARG A 2 8.86 -16.84 -10.10
N GLN A 3 8.10 -16.83 -11.19
CA GLN A 3 8.56 -17.33 -12.50
C GLN A 3 9.74 -16.54 -13.07
N LYS A 4 9.83 -15.23 -12.77
CA LYS A 4 10.90 -14.36 -13.26
C LYS A 4 12.08 -14.27 -12.30
N TYR A 5 11.82 -14.32 -11.00
CA TYR A 5 12.82 -14.15 -9.94
C TYR A 5 12.86 -15.41 -9.08
N HIS A 6 13.76 -16.32 -9.40
CA HIS A 6 13.86 -17.65 -8.75
C HIS A 6 14.59 -17.61 -7.41
N ASN A 7 15.37 -16.56 -7.17
CA ASN A 7 16.24 -16.39 -6.00
C ASN A 7 15.61 -15.53 -4.89
N ILE A 8 14.31 -15.22 -5.00
CA ILE A 8 13.58 -14.51 -3.95
C ILE A 8 12.55 -15.42 -3.29
N GLU A 9 12.45 -15.31 -1.99
CA GLU A 9 11.38 -15.95 -1.23
C GLU A 9 10.14 -15.05 -1.22
N LEU A 10 8.97 -15.64 -1.46
CA LEU A 10 7.68 -14.93 -1.37
C LEU A 10 6.87 -15.55 -0.24
N LEU A 11 6.78 -14.83 0.86
CA LEU A 11 5.97 -15.18 2.02
C LEU A 11 4.62 -14.45 1.96
N SER A 12 3.56 -15.16 2.30
CA SER A 12 2.20 -14.60 2.35
C SER A 12 1.71 -14.57 3.78
N TYR A 13 1.28 -13.41 4.24
CA TYR A 13 0.70 -13.23 5.56
C TYR A 13 -0.77 -12.83 5.44
N PHE A 14 -1.62 -13.53 6.15
CA PHE A 14 -3.06 -13.30 6.14
C PHE A 14 -3.51 -12.62 7.43
N PRO A 15 -4.67 -11.94 7.43
CA PRO A 15 -5.29 -11.46 8.65
C PRO A 15 -5.47 -12.59 9.66
N ASP A 16 -5.45 -12.26 10.93
CA ASP A 16 -5.91 -13.16 11.98
C ASP A 16 -7.40 -13.43 11.77
N THR A 17 -7.79 -14.70 11.75
CA THR A 17 -9.16 -15.12 11.42
C THR A 17 -10.15 -14.61 12.44
N ALA A 18 -9.87 -14.78 13.73
CA ALA A 18 -10.78 -14.38 14.81
C ALA A 18 -11.00 -12.86 14.81
N SER A 19 -9.93 -12.07 14.67
CA SER A 19 -10.04 -10.60 14.58
C SER A 19 -10.84 -10.14 13.37
N LEU A 20 -10.73 -10.85 12.25
CA LEU A 20 -11.46 -10.51 11.05
C LEU A 20 -12.94 -10.87 11.13
N GLU A 21 -13.25 -12.05 11.68
CA GLU A 21 -14.62 -12.52 11.91
C GLU A 21 -15.33 -11.60 12.90
N ASP A 22 -14.68 -11.26 14.02
CA ASP A 22 -15.23 -10.33 15.00
C ASP A 22 -15.55 -8.97 14.38
N PHE A 23 -14.61 -8.40 13.63
CA PHE A 23 -14.83 -7.13 12.92
C PHE A 23 -16.05 -7.20 11.99
N VAL A 24 -16.17 -8.28 11.21
CA VAL A 24 -17.26 -8.42 10.24
C VAL A 24 -18.60 -8.67 10.96
N ASN A 25 -18.61 -9.48 12.01
CA ASN A 25 -19.83 -9.81 12.76
C ASN A 25 -20.36 -8.62 13.56
N VAL A 26 -19.46 -7.81 14.15
CA VAL A 26 -19.86 -6.66 14.98
C VAL A 26 -20.19 -5.43 14.12
N GLN A 27 -19.36 -5.12 13.12
CA GLN A 27 -19.51 -3.88 12.35
C GLN A 27 -20.16 -4.08 10.97
N GLY A 28 -20.18 -5.29 10.45
CA GLY A 28 -20.66 -5.59 9.11
C GLY A 28 -19.63 -5.34 8.01
N MET A 29 -19.77 -6.03 6.90
CA MET A 29 -18.85 -5.94 5.76
C MET A 29 -18.80 -4.55 5.11
N SER A 30 -19.93 -3.81 5.13
CA SER A 30 -20.05 -2.50 4.50
C SER A 30 -19.70 -1.33 5.43
N SER A 31 -19.32 -1.58 6.67
CA SER A 31 -18.98 -0.54 7.66
C SER A 31 -17.85 0.38 7.20
N ILE A 32 -16.95 -0.11 6.36
CA ILE A 32 -15.83 0.67 5.77
C ILE A 32 -16.29 1.87 4.96
N PHE A 33 -17.52 1.89 4.47
CA PHE A 33 -18.13 3.01 3.73
C PHE A 33 -18.84 3.99 4.64
N GLN A 34 -19.10 3.62 5.90
CA GLN A 34 -19.90 4.40 6.85
C GLN A 34 -19.05 5.34 7.70
N SER A 35 -17.82 4.95 8.01
CA SER A 35 -16.92 5.79 8.78
C SER A 35 -15.44 5.56 8.46
N ILE A 36 -14.64 6.61 8.67
CA ILE A 36 -13.17 6.55 8.55
C ILE A 36 -12.58 5.58 9.58
N ASP A 37 -13.15 5.54 10.78
CA ASP A 37 -12.65 4.68 11.86
C ASP A 37 -12.88 3.19 11.55
N ALA A 38 -14.05 2.82 11.05
CA ALA A 38 -14.32 1.46 10.60
C ALA A 38 -13.38 1.07 9.44
N ARG A 39 -13.14 1.97 8.48
CA ARG A 39 -12.19 1.74 7.40
C ARG A 39 -10.75 1.59 7.93
N LYS A 40 -10.32 2.42 8.88
CA LYS A 40 -9.00 2.31 9.52
C LYS A 40 -8.86 1.01 10.30
N ALA A 41 -9.89 0.59 11.05
CA ALA A 41 -9.93 -0.70 11.76
C ALA A 41 -9.78 -1.88 10.78
N CYS A 42 -10.52 -1.87 9.68
CA CYS A 42 -10.37 -2.84 8.61
C CYS A 42 -8.95 -2.88 8.03
N CYS A 43 -8.35 -1.71 7.76
CA CYS A 43 -6.96 -1.62 7.27
C CYS A 43 -5.96 -2.16 8.30
N ARG A 44 -6.17 -1.91 9.59
CA ARG A 44 -5.31 -2.43 10.66
C ARG A 44 -5.32 -3.96 10.66
N ILE A 45 -6.50 -4.57 10.75
CA ILE A 45 -6.65 -6.03 10.80
C ILE A 45 -6.11 -6.71 9.53
N ARG A 46 -6.39 -6.14 8.35
CA ARG A 46 -6.07 -6.79 7.08
C ARG A 46 -4.67 -6.48 6.53
N LYS A 47 -4.00 -5.45 7.02
CA LYS A 47 -2.71 -5.00 6.47
C LYS A 47 -1.66 -4.74 7.54
N ILE A 48 -1.97 -3.92 8.55
CA ILE A 48 -0.96 -3.46 9.51
C ILE A 48 -0.54 -4.61 10.43
N ASP A 49 -1.50 -5.33 10.99
CA ASP A 49 -1.20 -6.44 11.90
C ASP A 49 -0.47 -7.60 11.19
N PRO A 50 -0.88 -8.04 9.96
CA PRO A 50 -0.07 -8.98 9.17
C PRO A 50 1.32 -8.46 8.81
N LEU A 51 1.45 -7.15 8.48
CA LEU A 51 2.75 -6.56 8.18
C LEU A 51 3.69 -6.58 9.38
N LYS A 52 3.19 -6.27 10.58
CA LYS A 52 3.99 -6.36 11.81
C LYS A 52 4.56 -7.76 12.00
N ARG A 53 3.75 -8.80 11.81
CA ARG A 53 4.20 -10.19 11.88
C ARG A 53 5.21 -10.54 10.77
N ALA A 54 5.00 -10.00 9.56
CA ALA A 54 5.92 -10.22 8.45
C ALA A 54 7.28 -9.55 8.65
N LEU A 55 7.34 -8.47 9.41
CA LEU A 55 8.55 -7.72 9.70
C LEU A 55 9.24 -8.16 11.00
N ASP A 56 8.61 -9.07 11.76
CA ASP A 56 9.20 -9.60 12.97
C ASP A 56 10.49 -10.36 12.64
N GLY A 57 11.57 -10.05 13.34
CA GLY A 57 12.91 -10.59 13.08
C GLY A 57 13.62 -10.03 11.84
N ALA A 58 13.00 -9.10 11.08
CA ALA A 58 13.67 -8.46 9.96
C ALA A 58 14.74 -7.46 10.43
N ALA A 59 15.83 -7.34 9.69
CA ALA A 59 16.88 -6.34 9.96
C ALA A 59 16.55 -4.99 9.34
N VAL A 60 15.98 -5.00 8.13
CA VAL A 60 15.65 -3.79 7.37
C VAL A 60 14.32 -3.99 6.63
N TRP A 61 13.51 -2.96 6.62
CA TRP A 61 12.30 -2.90 5.81
C TRP A 61 12.53 -2.06 4.54
N VAL A 62 12.68 -2.72 3.40
CA VAL A 62 12.80 -2.04 2.10
C VAL A 62 11.43 -1.80 1.50
N THR A 63 11.16 -0.58 1.03
CA THR A 63 9.86 -0.21 0.43
C THR A 63 10.01 0.34 -0.99
N GLY A 64 8.90 0.32 -1.74
CA GLY A 64 8.78 0.94 -3.05
C GLY A 64 8.14 2.34 -3.02
N LEU A 65 8.28 3.07 -1.91
CA LEU A 65 7.73 4.42 -1.79
C LEU A 65 8.43 5.40 -2.72
N ARG A 66 7.65 6.29 -3.32
CA ARG A 66 8.15 7.43 -4.11
C ARG A 66 7.48 8.72 -3.65
N ALA A 67 8.24 9.81 -3.59
CA ALA A 67 7.75 11.14 -3.26
C ALA A 67 6.63 11.61 -4.21
N ALA A 68 6.79 11.31 -5.51
CA ALA A 68 5.80 11.64 -6.55
C ALA A 68 4.42 10.96 -6.39
N GLN A 69 4.24 10.03 -5.45
CA GLN A 69 2.96 9.32 -5.30
C GLN A 69 1.90 10.09 -4.52
N SER A 70 2.28 10.97 -3.62
CA SER A 70 1.38 11.86 -2.87
C SER A 70 2.16 12.92 -2.10
N ASP A 71 1.52 14.04 -1.80
CA ASP A 71 2.12 15.15 -1.03
C ASP A 71 2.62 14.69 0.34
N ASN A 72 1.89 13.77 1.00
CA ASN A 72 2.31 13.19 2.29
C ASN A 72 3.62 12.40 2.22
N ARG A 73 4.13 12.11 1.02
CA ARG A 73 5.38 11.36 0.82
C ARG A 73 6.53 12.22 0.34
N ALA A 74 6.24 13.47 -0.02
CA ALA A 74 7.25 14.41 -0.53
C ALA A 74 8.37 14.68 0.50
N SER A 75 8.02 14.68 1.78
CA SER A 75 8.95 14.96 2.90
C SER A 75 9.58 13.71 3.52
N LEU A 76 9.26 12.51 3.04
CA LEU A 76 9.82 11.28 3.61
C LEU A 76 11.33 11.20 3.37
N PRO A 77 12.10 10.72 4.36
CA PRO A 77 13.53 10.46 4.18
C PRO A 77 13.75 9.15 3.40
N ARG A 78 14.90 9.08 2.73
CA ARG A 78 15.31 7.83 2.04
C ARG A 78 15.59 6.70 3.02
N ILE A 79 16.10 7.02 4.19
CA ILE A 79 16.37 6.09 5.29
C ILE A 79 15.82 6.70 6.56
N GLU A 80 15.07 5.93 7.31
CA GLU A 80 14.51 6.34 8.60
C GLU A 80 14.40 5.13 9.54
N ARG A 81 14.23 5.42 10.83
CA ARG A 81 13.78 4.42 11.80
C ARG A 81 12.25 4.49 11.84
N ASP A 82 11.60 3.41 11.39
CA ASP A 82 10.14 3.34 11.39
C ASP A 82 9.59 3.28 12.81
N GLU A 83 8.70 4.20 13.16
CA GLU A 83 8.15 4.32 14.52
C GLU A 83 7.29 3.12 14.93
N MET A 84 6.62 2.48 13.98
CA MET A 84 5.72 1.37 14.24
C MET A 84 6.48 0.07 14.55
N THR A 85 7.58 -0.16 13.87
CA THR A 85 8.33 -1.42 13.92
C THR A 85 9.70 -1.30 14.60
N GLY A 86 10.23 -0.09 14.72
CA GLY A 86 11.58 0.17 15.20
C GLY A 86 12.68 -0.22 14.21
N LEU A 87 12.33 -0.73 13.04
CA LEU A 87 13.28 -1.15 12.00
C LEU A 87 13.88 0.03 11.25
N ILE A 88 15.03 -0.20 10.64
CA ILE A 88 15.51 0.70 9.58
C ILE A 88 14.63 0.50 8.35
N LYS A 89 13.95 1.56 7.94
CA LYS A 89 13.15 1.58 6.73
C LYS A 89 13.93 2.28 5.63
N PHE A 90 14.07 1.61 4.49
CA PHE A 90 14.83 2.10 3.36
C PHE A 90 13.93 2.23 2.13
N ASN A 91 13.89 3.43 1.55
CA ASN A 91 13.10 3.82 0.40
C ASN A 91 14.04 4.08 -0.81
N PRO A 92 14.59 3.06 -1.49
CA PRO A 92 15.65 3.23 -2.49
C PRO A 92 15.24 4.08 -3.69
N ILE A 93 13.97 4.01 -4.07
CA ILE A 93 13.43 4.71 -5.25
C ILE A 93 12.61 5.96 -4.87
N LEU A 94 12.79 6.50 -3.66
CA LEU A 94 11.98 7.62 -3.15
C LEU A 94 11.97 8.83 -4.09
N GLY A 95 13.13 9.20 -4.63
CA GLY A 95 13.27 10.35 -5.54
C GLY A 95 12.94 10.08 -7.01
N TRP A 96 12.50 8.86 -7.36
CA TRP A 96 12.22 8.55 -8.75
C TRP A 96 10.93 9.20 -9.23
N THR A 97 11.02 9.84 -10.40
CA THR A 97 9.87 10.34 -11.15
C THR A 97 9.09 9.18 -11.80
N ASP A 98 7.88 9.46 -12.27
CA ASP A 98 7.11 8.47 -13.05
C ASP A 98 7.79 8.10 -14.36
N ALA A 99 8.48 9.06 -15.00
CA ALA A 99 9.23 8.82 -16.22
C ALA A 99 10.39 7.85 -16.00
N GLU A 100 11.20 8.06 -14.97
CA GLU A 100 12.33 7.17 -14.61
C GLU A 100 11.82 5.77 -14.23
N LEU A 101 10.74 5.68 -13.46
CA LEU A 101 10.14 4.40 -13.10
C LEU A 101 9.68 3.62 -14.35
N ASN A 102 8.97 4.30 -15.26
CA ASN A 102 8.46 3.68 -16.48
C ASN A 102 9.60 3.26 -17.42
N ALA A 103 10.64 4.09 -17.55
CA ALA A 103 11.84 3.74 -18.30
C ALA A 103 12.51 2.49 -17.74
N TYR A 104 12.68 2.40 -16.43
CA TYR A 104 13.25 1.24 -15.76
C TYR A 104 12.38 -0.02 -15.95
N ILE A 105 11.06 0.09 -15.77
CA ILE A 105 10.12 -1.01 -15.97
C ILE A 105 10.25 -1.58 -17.39
N ASN A 106 10.30 -0.71 -18.39
CA ASN A 106 10.37 -1.11 -19.78
C ASN A 106 11.73 -1.73 -20.14
N SER A 107 12.83 -1.10 -19.73
CA SER A 107 14.19 -1.57 -20.04
C SER A 107 14.52 -2.93 -19.40
N HIS A 108 13.96 -3.21 -18.19
CA HIS A 108 14.22 -4.44 -17.46
C HIS A 108 13.05 -5.44 -17.54
N GLY A 109 12.00 -5.11 -18.30
CA GLY A 109 10.81 -5.96 -18.42
C GLY A 109 10.18 -6.30 -17.06
N VAL A 110 10.11 -5.34 -16.14
CA VAL A 110 9.57 -5.58 -14.79
C VAL A 110 8.10 -5.94 -14.88
N PRO A 111 7.63 -7.04 -14.25
CA PRO A 111 6.21 -7.39 -14.25
C PRO A 111 5.36 -6.32 -13.59
N THR A 112 4.34 -5.84 -14.30
CA THR A 112 3.39 -4.86 -13.81
C THR A 112 1.99 -5.45 -13.64
N ASN A 113 1.18 -4.87 -12.76
CA ASN A 113 -0.21 -5.28 -12.62
C ASN A 113 -1.02 -4.81 -13.85
N PRO A 114 -1.75 -5.72 -14.53
CA PRO A 114 -2.56 -5.35 -15.69
C PRO A 114 -3.61 -4.27 -15.44
N LEU A 115 -4.04 -4.08 -14.19
CA LEU A 115 -5.00 -3.04 -13.81
C LEU A 115 -4.45 -1.62 -14.05
N HIS A 116 -3.13 -1.41 -14.04
CA HIS A 116 -2.56 -0.09 -14.35
C HIS A 116 -2.98 0.38 -15.75
N ARG A 117 -3.08 -0.53 -16.73
CA ARG A 117 -3.55 -0.22 -18.09
C ARG A 117 -5.07 -0.06 -18.20
N LYS A 118 -5.81 -0.33 -17.12
CA LYS A 118 -7.28 -0.23 -17.05
C LYS A 118 -7.74 0.97 -16.20
N GLY A 119 -6.89 1.98 -16.05
CA GLY A 119 -7.24 3.19 -15.29
C GLY A 119 -7.09 3.06 -13.78
N PHE A 120 -6.26 2.14 -13.28
CA PHE A 120 -5.96 2.00 -11.86
C PHE A 120 -4.50 2.39 -11.55
N PRO A 121 -4.13 3.66 -11.55
CA PRO A 121 -2.75 4.08 -11.27
C PRO A 121 -2.34 3.80 -9.82
N SER A 122 -3.28 3.78 -8.89
CA SER A 122 -3.07 3.44 -7.49
C SER A 122 -3.99 2.30 -7.08
N ILE A 123 -3.42 1.15 -6.72
CA ILE A 123 -4.16 -0.07 -6.41
C ILE A 123 -4.15 -0.35 -4.91
N GLY A 124 -5.30 -0.74 -4.37
CA GLY A 124 -5.48 -1.22 -2.99
C GLY A 124 -6.41 -2.43 -2.95
N CYS A 125 -7.13 -2.61 -1.83
CA CYS A 125 -8.17 -3.64 -1.75
C CYS A 125 -9.29 -3.35 -2.77
N ALA A 126 -9.86 -4.39 -3.36
CA ALA A 126 -10.92 -4.26 -4.38
C ALA A 126 -12.07 -3.34 -3.95
N PRO A 127 -12.67 -3.49 -2.76
CA PRO A 127 -13.77 -2.60 -2.34
C PRO A 127 -13.34 -1.16 -2.08
N CYS A 128 -12.03 -0.90 -1.94
CA CYS A 128 -11.48 0.42 -1.63
C CYS A 128 -10.78 1.08 -2.83
N THR A 129 -10.99 0.56 -4.04
CA THR A 129 -10.28 1.05 -5.23
C THR A 129 -11.21 1.02 -6.44
N ARG A 130 -11.34 2.16 -7.13
CA ARG A 130 -11.95 2.25 -8.45
C ARG A 130 -10.93 2.74 -9.48
N ALA A 131 -11.25 2.59 -10.75
CA ALA A 131 -10.54 3.28 -11.81
C ALA A 131 -10.69 4.80 -11.64
N VAL A 132 -9.70 5.56 -12.06
CA VAL A 132 -9.76 7.02 -12.13
C VAL A 132 -10.27 7.46 -13.49
N LEU A 133 -10.96 8.58 -13.53
CA LEU A 133 -11.40 9.22 -14.75
C LEU A 133 -10.27 10.09 -15.32
N GLU A 134 -10.38 10.45 -16.57
CA GLU A 134 -9.43 11.37 -17.21
C GLU A 134 -9.40 12.72 -16.47
N GLY A 135 -8.20 13.22 -16.17
CA GLY A 135 -8.00 14.44 -15.41
C GLY A 135 -8.08 14.31 -13.89
N GLU A 136 -8.51 13.16 -13.35
CA GLU A 136 -8.47 12.95 -11.90
C GLU A 136 -7.05 12.71 -11.37
N HIS A 137 -6.83 13.12 -10.13
CA HIS A 137 -5.59 12.79 -9.43
C HIS A 137 -5.36 11.26 -9.38
N PRO A 138 -4.12 10.74 -9.55
CA PRO A 138 -3.84 9.29 -9.59
C PRO A 138 -4.36 8.49 -8.39
N ARG A 139 -4.57 9.14 -7.25
CA ARG A 139 -5.15 8.50 -6.05
C ARG A 139 -6.64 8.79 -5.84
N ALA A 140 -7.31 9.47 -6.76
CA ALA A 140 -8.75 9.76 -6.64
C ALA A 140 -9.59 8.49 -6.51
N GLY A 141 -9.17 7.40 -7.14
CA GLY A 141 -9.81 6.09 -7.03
C GLY A 141 -9.67 5.37 -5.68
N ARG A 142 -8.82 5.86 -4.74
CA ARG A 142 -8.64 5.27 -3.42
C ARG A 142 -9.60 5.89 -2.42
N TRP A 143 -10.39 5.05 -1.73
CA TRP A 143 -11.42 5.51 -0.77
C TRP A 143 -12.18 6.72 -1.34
N TRP A 144 -12.74 6.57 -2.55
CA TRP A 144 -13.34 7.67 -3.34
C TRP A 144 -14.54 8.34 -2.64
N TRP A 145 -15.09 7.68 -1.64
CA TRP A 145 -16.19 8.21 -0.82
C TRP A 145 -15.73 9.11 0.33
N GLU A 146 -14.40 9.17 0.61
CA GLU A 146 -13.84 10.00 1.66
C GLU A 146 -13.28 11.31 1.10
N GLN A 147 -13.45 12.38 1.89
CA GLN A 147 -12.85 13.69 1.59
C GLN A 147 -11.54 13.93 2.38
N SER A 148 -11.09 12.98 3.20
CA SER A 148 -9.89 13.07 4.03
C SER A 148 -8.60 12.72 3.29
N SER A 149 -7.46 12.89 3.97
CA SER A 149 -6.18 12.38 3.48
C SER A 149 -6.25 10.87 3.21
N LYS A 150 -6.07 10.49 1.94
CA LYS A 150 -6.30 9.12 1.46
C LYS A 150 -5.11 8.20 1.75
N GLU A 151 -4.81 7.97 3.04
CA GLU A 151 -3.74 7.08 3.49
C GLU A 151 -4.27 5.97 4.41
N CYS A 152 -3.67 4.78 4.33
CA CYS A 152 -4.11 3.62 5.13
C CYS A 152 -3.41 3.52 6.48
N GLY A 153 -2.51 4.44 6.81
CA GLY A 153 -1.72 4.40 8.04
C GLY A 153 -0.52 3.42 8.01
N LEU A 154 -0.25 2.80 6.86
CA LEU A 154 0.89 1.90 6.68
C LEU A 154 2.20 2.68 6.61
N HIS A 155 2.14 3.88 6.09
CA HIS A 155 3.26 4.81 5.94
C HIS A 155 2.79 6.16 6.48
N LYS A 156 3.05 6.38 7.74
CA LYS A 156 2.92 7.71 8.32
C LYS A 156 4.15 8.52 7.92
N GLY A 157 3.91 9.66 7.29
CA GLY A 157 4.91 10.71 7.16
C GLY A 157 4.82 11.61 8.36
#